data_5bd3f14dbd0c52a44cc4f799513fd04e
#
_entry.id   5bd3f14dbd0c52a44cc4f799513fd04e
#
_cell.length_a   1.000
_cell.length_b   1.000
_cell.length_c   1.000
_cell.angle_alpha   90.00
_cell.angle_beta   90.00
_cell.angle_gamma   90.00
#
_symmetry.space_group_name_H-M   'P 1'
#
loop_
_entity.id
_entity.type
_entity.pdbx_description
1 polymer ?
#
loop_
_entity_poly.entity_id
_entity_poly.type
_entity_poly.pdbx_seq_one_letter_code
_entity_poly.pdbx_strand_id
1 'polypeptide(L)' 'MVNFYVYRVKNGLKKWTDVPTLWREEVKKELVAQGYFLNEDGTASKVE' A
#
# COMPACT_ATOMS: atom_id res chain seq x y z
N MET A 1 -12.70 3.34 -1.70
CA MET A 1 -11.50 4.19 -1.64
C MET A 1 -10.25 3.41 -1.32
N VAL A 2 -10.33 2.48 -0.37
CA VAL A 2 -9.14 1.71 0.00
C VAL A 2 -8.60 0.92 -1.19
N ASN A 3 -9.47 0.26 -1.94
CA ASN A 3 -9.02 -0.52 -3.10
C ASN A 3 -8.33 0.34 -4.14
N PHE A 4 -8.77 1.57 -4.29
CA PHE A 4 -8.15 2.51 -5.21
C PHE A 4 -6.71 2.80 -4.81
N TYR A 5 -6.49 3.05 -3.52
CA TYR A 5 -5.14 3.31 -3.03
C TYR A 5 -4.26 2.07 -3.12
N VAL A 6 -4.83 0.92 -2.77
CA VAL A 6 -4.08 -0.34 -2.86
C VAL A 6 -3.57 -0.55 -4.29
N TYR A 7 -4.45 -0.36 -5.25
CA TYR A 7 -4.09 -0.52 -6.66
C TYR A 7 -2.94 0.41 -7.03
N ARG A 8 -3.03 1.67 -6.61
CA ARG A 8 -2.00 2.64 -6.96
C ARG A 8 -0.67 2.34 -6.29
N VAL A 9 -0.71 1.93 -5.04
CA VAL A 9 0.52 1.64 -4.31
C VAL A 9 1.22 0.42 -4.90
N LYS A 10 0.48 -0.64 -5.16
CA LYS A 10 1.13 -1.86 -5.64
C LYS A 10 1.62 -1.73 -7.08
N ASN A 11 1.12 -0.75 -7.82
CA ASN A 11 1.60 -0.50 -9.17
C ASN A 11 2.66 0.59 -9.23
N GLY A 12 3.09 1.09 -8.08
CA GLY A 12 4.14 2.09 -8.02
C GLY A 12 3.70 3.49 -8.41
N LEU A 13 2.40 3.72 -8.51
CA LEU A 13 1.87 5.02 -8.88
C LEU A 13 1.76 5.96 -7.69
N LYS A 14 1.75 5.41 -6.48
CA LYS A 14 1.62 6.19 -5.27
C LYS A 14 2.31 5.45 -4.14
N LYS A 15 2.81 6.20 -3.17
CA LYS A 15 3.45 5.58 -2.01
C LYS A 15 2.40 5.34 -0.93
N TRP A 16 2.57 4.27 -0.15
CA TRP A 16 1.63 4.03 0.94
C TRP A 16 1.70 5.14 1.97
N THR A 17 2.84 5.85 2.06
CA THR A 17 2.97 6.99 2.97
C THR A 17 2.20 8.20 2.48
N ASP A 18 1.82 8.24 1.21
CA ASP A 18 1.04 9.33 0.64
C ASP A 18 -0.46 9.14 0.87
N VAL A 19 -0.85 7.98 1.36
CA VAL A 19 -2.25 7.72 1.66
C VAL A 19 -2.63 8.48 2.92
N PRO A 20 -3.79 9.14 2.96
CA PRO A 20 -4.22 9.83 4.18
C PRO A 20 -4.22 8.89 5.37
N THR A 21 -3.86 9.42 6.54
CA THR A 21 -3.76 8.61 7.75
C THR A 21 -5.04 7.81 8.00
N LEU A 22 -6.18 8.40 7.68
CA LEU A 22 -7.47 7.77 7.87
C LEU A 22 -7.57 6.43 7.14
N TRP A 23 -6.99 6.35 5.95
CA TRP A 23 -7.06 5.15 5.11
C TRP A 23 -5.79 4.31 5.17
N ARG A 24 -4.72 4.86 5.71
CA ARG A 24 -3.40 4.21 5.66
C ARG A 24 -3.38 2.84 6.31
N GLU A 25 -4.01 2.73 7.47
CA GLU A 25 -4.03 1.45 8.19
C GLU A 25 -4.69 0.37 7.36
N GLU A 26 -5.82 0.68 6.75
CA GLU A 26 -6.53 -0.30 5.96
C GLU A 26 -5.78 -0.66 4.69
N VAL A 27 -5.13 0.32 4.07
CA VAL A 27 -4.33 0.06 2.88
C VAL A 27 -3.16 -0.86 3.22
N LYS A 28 -2.52 -0.62 4.35
CA LYS A 28 -1.41 -1.47 4.78
C LYS A 28 -1.88 -2.90 5.03
N LYS A 29 -3.00 -3.04 5.72
CA LYS A 29 -3.56 -4.38 5.99
C LYS A 29 -3.86 -5.11 4.70
N GLU A 30 -4.46 -4.41 3.75
CA GLU A 30 -4.84 -5.03 2.49
C GLU A 30 -3.62 -5.45 1.69
N LEU A 31 -2.59 -4.59 1.66
CA LEU A 31 -1.36 -4.93 0.95
C LEU A 31 -0.69 -6.15 1.55
N VAL A 32 -0.61 -6.20 2.87
CA VAL A 32 -0.03 -7.35 3.55
C VAL A 32 -0.83 -8.61 3.26
N ALA A 33 -2.16 -8.50 3.26
CA ALA A 33 -3.03 -9.63 2.97
C ALA A 33 -2.83 -10.14 1.55
N GLN A 34 -2.43 -9.26 0.63
CA GLN A 34 -2.17 -9.65 -0.75
C GLN A 34 -0.73 -10.10 -0.98
N GLY A 35 0.06 -10.15 0.08
CA GLY A 35 1.42 -10.65 -0.02
C GLY A 35 2.45 -9.58 -0.37
N TYR A 36 2.20 -8.35 0.00
CA TYR A 36 3.14 -7.26 -0.26
C TYR A 36 3.88 -6.86 1.00
N PHE A 37 5.10 -6.42 0.81
CA PHE A 37 5.95 -5.92 1.89
C PHE A 37 6.05 -4.40 1.76
N LEU A 38 5.83 -3.69 2.86
CA LEU A 38 5.87 -2.23 2.87
C LEU A 38 7.27 -1.75 3.20
N ASN A 39 7.84 -0.99 2.28
CA ASN A 39 9.19 -0.48 2.43
C ASN A 39 9.18 0.90 3.11
N GLU A 40 10.28 1.24 3.74
CA GLU A 40 10.37 2.51 4.45
C GLU A 40 10.27 3.72 3.54
N ASP A 41 10.65 3.55 2.28
CA ASP A 41 10.60 4.68 1.35
C ASP A 41 9.21 4.94 0.79
N GLY A 42 8.23 4.14 1.21
CA GLY A 42 6.85 4.35 0.80
C GLY A 42 6.37 3.42 -0.29
N THR A 43 7.24 2.57 -0.81
CA THR A 43 6.84 1.63 -1.85
C THR A 43 6.39 0.31 -1.25
N ALA A 44 5.74 -0.50 -2.07
CA ALA A 44 5.32 -1.84 -1.66
C ALA A 44 5.89 -2.83 -2.66
N SER A 45 6.49 -3.89 -2.14
CA SER A 45 7.09 -4.94 -2.97
C SER A 45 6.38 -6.24 -2.72
N LYS A 46 6.16 -7.00 -3.78
CA LYS A 46 5.53 -8.30 -3.64
C LYS A 46 6.49 -9.27 -2.98
N VAL A 47 6.01 -9.97 -1.97
CA VAL A 47 6.79 -10.99 -1.27
C VAL A 47 6.61 -12.31 -2.03
N GLU A 48 7.71 -12.87 -2.46
CA GLU A 48 7.66 -14.15 -3.18
C GLU A 48 8.06 -15.28 -2.28
#